data_6452256a01bd9661fd1710a988b999fc
#
_entry.id   6452256a01bd9661fd1710a988b999fc
#
_cell.length_a   1.000
_cell.length_b   1.000
_cell.length_c   1.000
_cell.angle_alpha   90.00
_cell.angle_beta   90.00
_cell.angle_gamma   90.00
#
_symmetry.space_group_name_H-M   'P 1'
#
loop_
_entity.id
_entity.type
_entity.pdbx_description
1 polymer ?
#
loop_
_entity_poly.entity_id
_entity_poly.type
_entity_poly.pdbx_seq_one_letter_code
_entity_poly.pdbx_strand_id
1 'polypeptide(L)'
;MPKGLRTLRLAFTDTHLTHFGGMVLLQRFCSKLGLRRLLQRSVHFPQRNANYLPSDLLLALLYAIMAGLRRINKTEILQYNGVSLALLGLSRFPDQSTIRRFLKRLPPKAVRQLVALHDQLRTQLFSLPKPRTTLVFDLDSVVLTVYGKYQFAKVGYNPKKHGRRSYHPLLCFEAHLQEFWHGSLRRGDAATHTGAVPFLKICLAKVPARMGKSRIRFRGDSGFFAKKVIEYLDSVGCGYAIVAKEYRTIKTRARECRFQKLRNGWEVGKFVYKPGSWKKPHRFVVVRRPIPQDPIEAQQLTLFKDQKYAYHVLVTNLKTHPWRVWQFYAQRATIEKNIRELLYDYPLGKIPTEDWVANVAFFQILLFAFNLVHWFKRLCLPKEYLYATLDTIRTDFLVLPAKLTQKGSKKVLSLPHDYHYRNLFEQAFQKIEKLHFS
;
A
#
# COMPACT_ATOMS: atom_id res chain seq x y z
N MET A 1 -6.22 45.81 10.10
CA MET A 1 -7.21 44.83 9.59
C MET A 1 -7.99 45.47 8.46
N PRO A 2 -8.23 44.77 7.34
CA PRO A 2 -9.09 45.28 6.26
C PRO A 2 -10.48 45.61 6.80
N LYS A 3 -11.07 46.76 6.37
CA LYS A 3 -12.39 47.25 6.86
C LYS A 3 -13.51 46.20 6.84
N GLY A 4 -13.49 45.24 5.89
CA GLY A 4 -14.53 44.20 5.77
C GLY A 4 -14.60 43.15 6.87
N LEU A 5 -13.54 42.97 7.68
CA LEU A 5 -13.53 41.98 8.76
C LEU A 5 -14.12 42.49 10.09
N ARG A 6 -14.32 43.83 10.24
CA ARG A 6 -14.91 44.42 11.46
C ARG A 6 -16.40 44.15 11.61
N THR A 7 -17.09 43.74 10.55
CA THR A 7 -18.56 43.48 10.51
C THR A 7 -18.87 42.00 10.30
N LEU A 8 -17.87 41.08 10.33
CA LEU A 8 -18.07 39.66 10.11
C LEU A 8 -18.89 39.04 11.24
N ARG A 9 -20.07 38.49 10.90
CA ARG A 9 -20.90 37.67 11.82
C ARG A 9 -20.68 36.20 11.45
N LEU A 10 -20.42 35.36 12.45
CA LEU A 10 -20.36 33.91 12.29
C LEU A 10 -21.74 33.31 12.51
N ALA A 11 -22.19 32.47 11.60
CA ALA A 11 -23.47 31.75 11.69
C ALA A 11 -23.32 30.33 11.13
N PHE A 12 -23.92 29.36 11.82
CA PHE A 12 -23.93 27.94 11.42
C PHE A 12 -25.36 27.58 10.95
N THR A 13 -25.78 28.12 9.82
CA THR A 13 -27.16 28.07 9.34
C THR A 13 -27.35 27.16 8.13
N ASP A 14 -26.32 26.83 7.37
CA ASP A 14 -26.46 26.05 6.14
C ASP A 14 -26.15 24.57 6.36
N THR A 15 -27.18 23.73 6.30
CA THR A 15 -27.11 22.26 6.43
C THR A 15 -26.75 21.54 5.14
N HIS A 16 -26.64 22.28 4.03
CA HIS A 16 -26.38 21.73 2.68
C HIS A 16 -24.93 21.81 2.26
N LEU A 17 -24.06 22.32 3.12
CA LEU A 17 -22.63 22.46 2.83
C LEU A 17 -21.83 21.22 3.26
N THR A 18 -20.82 20.91 2.49
CA THR A 18 -19.79 19.93 2.84
C THR A 18 -18.42 20.39 2.34
N HIS A 19 -17.37 20.01 3.01
CA HIS A 19 -16.00 20.15 2.51
C HIS A 19 -15.48 18.87 1.82
N PHE A 20 -16.31 17.84 1.72
CA PHE A 20 -15.98 16.56 1.07
C PHE A 20 -16.69 16.40 -0.28
N GLY A 21 -17.02 17.50 -0.96
CA GLY A 21 -17.77 17.45 -2.24
C GLY A 21 -17.13 16.55 -3.29
N GLY A 22 -15.80 16.53 -3.33
CA GLY A 22 -15.06 15.73 -4.28
C GLY A 22 -15.08 14.21 -4.03
N MET A 23 -15.53 13.77 -2.84
CA MET A 23 -15.73 12.34 -2.56
C MET A 23 -16.75 11.68 -3.50
N VAL A 24 -17.56 12.49 -4.21
CA VAL A 24 -18.44 11.99 -5.27
C VAL A 24 -17.69 11.19 -6.34
N LEU A 25 -16.44 11.57 -6.67
CA LEU A 25 -15.63 10.82 -7.64
C LEU A 25 -15.35 9.40 -7.16
N LEU A 26 -14.86 9.24 -5.93
CA LEU A 26 -14.59 7.92 -5.36
C LEU A 26 -15.86 7.10 -5.14
N GLN A 27 -16.92 7.74 -4.71
CA GLN A 27 -18.23 7.09 -4.54
C GLN A 27 -18.75 6.56 -5.89
N ARG A 28 -18.72 7.38 -6.95
CA ARG A 28 -19.12 6.95 -8.29
C ARG A 28 -18.25 5.84 -8.83
N PHE A 29 -16.94 5.93 -8.65
CA PHE A 29 -16.01 4.86 -9.01
C PHE A 29 -16.34 3.55 -8.28
N CYS A 30 -16.51 3.58 -6.96
CA CYS A 30 -16.91 2.41 -6.17
C CYS A 30 -18.29 1.87 -6.58
N SER A 31 -19.21 2.75 -6.97
CA SER A 31 -20.54 2.38 -7.47
C SER A 31 -20.45 1.66 -8.83
N LYS A 32 -19.63 2.16 -9.76
CA LYS A 32 -19.36 1.50 -11.04
C LYS A 32 -18.72 0.11 -10.86
N LEU A 33 -17.85 -0.05 -9.88
CA LEU A 33 -17.31 -1.37 -9.48
C LEU A 33 -18.37 -2.30 -8.85
N GLY A 34 -19.55 -1.79 -8.53
CA GLY A 34 -20.56 -2.55 -7.79
C GLY A 34 -20.16 -2.89 -6.36
N LEU A 35 -19.23 -2.12 -5.76
CA LEU A 35 -18.56 -2.47 -4.50
C LEU A 35 -19.55 -2.78 -3.37
N ARG A 36 -20.62 -2.01 -3.19
CA ARG A 36 -21.66 -2.27 -2.16
C ARG A 36 -22.29 -3.65 -2.34
N ARG A 37 -22.72 -3.98 -3.56
CA ARG A 37 -23.35 -5.28 -3.89
C ARG A 37 -22.37 -6.43 -3.69
N LEU A 38 -21.13 -6.24 -4.09
CA LEU A 38 -20.06 -7.24 -3.91
C LEU A 38 -19.77 -7.48 -2.43
N LEU A 39 -19.67 -6.44 -1.61
CA LEU A 39 -19.51 -6.57 -0.16
C LEU A 39 -20.69 -7.32 0.47
N GLN A 40 -21.93 -6.99 0.08
CA GLN A 40 -23.14 -7.66 0.58
C GLN A 40 -23.16 -9.16 0.22
N ARG A 41 -22.72 -9.52 -1.00
CA ARG A 41 -22.71 -10.91 -1.47
C ARG A 41 -21.53 -11.74 -0.95
N SER A 42 -20.42 -11.10 -0.61
CA SER A 42 -19.16 -11.80 -0.32
C SER A 42 -18.82 -11.84 1.16
N VAL A 43 -19.23 -10.86 1.96
CA VAL A 43 -18.83 -10.75 3.37
C VAL A 43 -20.03 -10.97 4.28
N HIS A 44 -20.09 -12.15 4.87
CA HIS A 44 -21.20 -12.57 5.71
C HIS A 44 -20.74 -12.88 7.13
N PHE A 45 -21.41 -12.31 8.09
CA PHE A 45 -21.39 -12.74 9.46
C PHE A 45 -22.66 -12.29 10.18
N PRO A 46 -23.16 -13.07 11.15
CA PRO A 46 -24.39 -12.75 11.86
C PRO A 46 -24.20 -11.51 12.73
N GLN A 47 -25.14 -10.57 12.62
CA GLN A 47 -25.25 -9.43 13.52
C GLN A 47 -26.57 -9.51 14.29
N ARG A 48 -26.52 -9.29 15.60
CA ARG A 48 -27.72 -9.11 16.43
C ARG A 48 -28.09 -7.62 16.39
N ASN A 49 -29.38 -7.31 16.14
CA ASN A 49 -29.94 -5.93 16.16
C ASN A 49 -29.05 -4.91 15.40
N ALA A 50 -28.88 -5.10 14.10
CA ALA A 50 -28.00 -4.28 13.34
C ALA A 50 -28.75 -3.16 12.64
N ASN A 51 -28.59 -1.92 13.14
CA ASN A 51 -28.96 -0.71 12.41
C ASN A 51 -28.13 -0.50 11.12
N TYR A 52 -27.11 -1.33 10.92
CA TYR A 52 -26.19 -1.27 9.79
C TYR A 52 -25.92 -2.67 9.25
N LEU A 53 -25.92 -2.84 7.95
CA LEU A 53 -25.39 -4.03 7.32
C LEU A 53 -23.86 -4.07 7.43
N PRO A 54 -23.21 -5.25 7.47
CA PRO A 54 -21.75 -5.36 7.42
C PRO A 54 -21.12 -4.60 6.26
N SER A 55 -21.77 -4.60 5.10
CA SER A 55 -21.35 -3.84 3.92
C SER A 55 -21.35 -2.33 4.15
N ASP A 56 -22.31 -1.79 4.90
CA ASP A 56 -22.38 -0.36 5.17
C ASP A 56 -21.26 0.08 6.13
N LEU A 57 -20.97 -0.75 7.14
CA LEU A 57 -19.84 -0.52 8.05
C LEU A 57 -18.50 -0.60 7.36
N LEU A 58 -18.33 -1.55 6.45
CA LEU A 58 -17.11 -1.66 5.63
C LEU A 58 -16.98 -0.47 4.68
N LEU A 59 -18.04 -0.06 3.99
CA LEU A 59 -18.05 1.11 3.10
C LEU A 59 -17.77 2.39 3.87
N ALA A 60 -18.42 2.59 5.01
CA ALA A 60 -18.19 3.76 5.87
C ALA A 60 -16.71 3.85 6.28
N LEU A 61 -16.11 2.72 6.68
CA LEU A 61 -14.69 2.69 7.06
C LEU A 61 -13.77 2.92 5.86
N LEU A 62 -14.04 2.32 4.70
CA LEU A 62 -13.29 2.55 3.47
C LEU A 62 -13.34 4.03 3.06
N TYR A 63 -14.52 4.64 3.04
CA TYR A 63 -14.65 6.06 2.70
C TYR A 63 -13.97 6.97 3.73
N ALA A 64 -14.06 6.66 5.02
CA ALA A 64 -13.35 7.40 6.06
C ALA A 64 -11.82 7.37 5.85
N ILE A 65 -11.27 6.19 5.52
CA ILE A 65 -9.84 6.03 5.22
C ILE A 65 -9.47 6.83 3.96
N MET A 66 -10.23 6.70 2.88
CA MET A 66 -9.97 7.39 1.61
C MET A 66 -10.14 8.91 1.73
N ALA A 67 -11.06 9.39 2.60
CA ALA A 67 -11.14 10.80 2.97
C ALA A 67 -9.94 11.26 3.84
N GLY A 68 -9.03 10.35 4.21
CA GLY A 68 -7.82 10.62 4.99
C GLY A 68 -8.04 10.77 6.49
N LEU A 69 -9.11 10.18 7.02
CA LEU A 69 -9.34 10.18 8.45
C LEU A 69 -8.42 9.14 9.11
N ARG A 70 -7.38 9.63 9.78
CA ARG A 70 -6.28 8.80 10.29
C ARG A 70 -6.61 8.03 11.56
N ARG A 71 -7.76 8.24 12.18
CA ARG A 71 -8.17 7.56 13.43
C ARG A 71 -9.67 7.32 13.42
N ILE A 72 -10.11 6.20 13.98
CA ILE A 72 -11.53 5.86 14.05
C ILE A 72 -12.35 6.93 14.78
N ASN A 73 -11.82 7.56 15.83
CA ASN A 73 -12.53 8.64 16.54
C ASN A 73 -12.72 9.91 15.70
N LYS A 74 -11.98 10.09 14.62
CA LYS A 74 -12.16 11.22 13.70
C LYS A 74 -13.23 10.97 12.64
N THR A 75 -13.75 9.74 12.54
CA THR A 75 -14.82 9.41 11.58
C THR A 75 -16.14 10.13 11.92
N GLU A 76 -16.31 10.60 13.15
CA GLU A 76 -17.45 11.40 13.58
C GLU A 76 -17.66 12.67 12.74
N ILE A 77 -16.60 13.23 12.16
CA ILE A 77 -16.72 14.40 11.27
C ILE A 77 -17.61 14.10 10.04
N LEU A 78 -17.68 12.85 9.59
CA LEU A 78 -18.58 12.45 8.53
C LEU A 78 -19.99 12.19 9.03
N GLN A 79 -20.16 11.85 10.30
CA GLN A 79 -21.47 11.64 10.93
C GLN A 79 -22.28 12.92 11.00
N TYR A 80 -21.64 14.03 11.35
CA TYR A 80 -22.28 15.34 11.47
C TYR A 80 -22.38 16.12 10.15
N ASN A 81 -22.02 15.48 9.02
CA ASN A 81 -22.11 16.10 7.71
C ASN A 81 -23.15 15.38 6.84
N GLY A 82 -24.39 15.85 6.88
CA GLY A 82 -25.52 15.24 6.16
C GLY A 82 -25.32 15.15 4.65
N VAL A 83 -24.65 16.13 4.06
CA VAL A 83 -24.32 16.13 2.63
C VAL A 83 -23.33 15.02 2.30
N SER A 84 -22.30 14.82 3.13
CA SER A 84 -21.33 13.72 2.94
C SER A 84 -22.05 12.36 2.96
N LEU A 85 -23.03 12.16 3.83
CA LEU A 85 -23.82 10.93 3.87
C LEU A 85 -24.53 10.67 2.54
N ALA A 86 -25.22 11.69 2.02
CA ALA A 86 -25.91 11.60 0.74
C ALA A 86 -24.94 11.31 -0.42
N LEU A 87 -23.76 11.97 -0.44
CA LEU A 87 -22.72 11.75 -1.45
C LEU A 87 -22.13 10.32 -1.38
N LEU A 88 -21.96 9.80 -0.18
CA LEU A 88 -21.43 8.44 0.02
C LEU A 88 -22.50 7.35 -0.16
N GLY A 89 -23.75 7.74 -0.38
CA GLY A 89 -24.87 6.81 -0.51
C GLY A 89 -25.14 6.03 0.79
N LEU A 90 -24.89 6.65 1.95
CA LEU A 90 -25.14 6.09 3.26
C LEU A 90 -26.36 6.80 3.89
N SER A 91 -27.26 6.04 4.47
CA SER A 91 -28.40 6.61 5.21
C SER A 91 -27.98 7.23 6.54
N ARG A 92 -26.98 6.62 7.17
CA ARG A 92 -26.40 7.04 8.43
C ARG A 92 -24.92 6.67 8.49
N PHE A 93 -24.08 7.51 9.10
CA PHE A 93 -22.67 7.16 9.36
C PHE A 93 -22.56 6.56 10.78
N PRO A 94 -21.87 5.42 10.93
CA PRO A 94 -21.69 4.78 12.22
C PRO A 94 -20.77 5.60 13.12
N ASP A 95 -21.09 5.67 14.41
CA ASP A 95 -20.21 6.22 15.42
C ASP A 95 -18.93 5.38 15.60
N GLN A 96 -17.94 5.97 16.24
CA GLN A 96 -16.64 5.30 16.44
C GLN A 96 -16.76 4.01 17.28
N SER A 97 -17.67 3.97 18.25
CA SER A 97 -17.86 2.80 19.12
C SER A 97 -18.48 1.63 18.34
N THR A 98 -19.39 1.94 17.44
CA THR A 98 -20.00 0.97 16.51
C THR A 98 -18.96 0.39 15.56
N ILE A 99 -18.10 1.23 14.96
CA ILE A 99 -16.99 0.77 14.11
C ILE A 99 -16.00 -0.14 14.90
N ARG A 100 -15.64 0.25 16.13
CA ARG A 100 -14.75 -0.56 16.98
C ARG A 100 -15.37 -1.90 17.34
N ARG A 101 -16.64 -1.92 17.74
CA ARG A 101 -17.40 -3.16 18.05
C ARG A 101 -17.52 -4.03 16.82
N PHE A 102 -17.78 -3.45 15.66
CA PHE A 102 -17.82 -4.17 14.39
C PHE A 102 -16.48 -4.86 14.09
N LEU A 103 -15.36 -4.14 14.16
CA LEU A 103 -14.03 -4.73 13.95
C LEU A 103 -13.74 -5.88 14.93
N LYS A 104 -14.05 -5.72 16.20
CA LYS A 104 -13.86 -6.78 17.23
C LYS A 104 -14.75 -8.01 17.02
N ARG A 105 -15.90 -7.86 16.37
CA ARG A 105 -16.84 -8.95 16.09
C ARG A 105 -16.60 -9.65 14.75
N LEU A 106 -15.78 -9.06 13.86
CA LEU A 106 -15.45 -9.68 12.57
C LEU A 106 -14.76 -11.03 12.78
N PRO A 107 -15.41 -12.16 12.39
CA PRO A 107 -14.78 -13.45 12.52
C PRO A 107 -13.68 -13.64 11.46
N PRO A 108 -12.68 -14.49 11.69
CA PRO A 108 -11.62 -14.78 10.73
C PRO A 108 -12.14 -15.18 9.33
N LYS A 109 -13.32 -15.83 9.27
CA LYS A 109 -14.00 -16.19 8.00
C LYS A 109 -14.37 -14.94 7.20
N ALA A 110 -14.98 -13.94 7.84
CA ALA A 110 -15.35 -12.68 7.17
C ALA A 110 -14.12 -11.90 6.68
N VAL A 111 -13.03 -11.91 7.45
CA VAL A 111 -11.75 -11.31 7.01
C VAL A 111 -11.22 -12.01 5.76
N ARG A 112 -11.25 -13.36 5.72
CA ARG A 112 -10.87 -14.11 4.51
C ARG A 112 -11.77 -13.80 3.31
N GLN A 113 -13.08 -13.66 3.52
CA GLN A 113 -14.04 -13.27 2.47
C GLN A 113 -13.73 -11.86 1.93
N LEU A 114 -13.39 -10.91 2.80
CA LEU A 114 -12.97 -9.56 2.38
C LEU A 114 -11.68 -9.61 1.53
N VAL A 115 -10.69 -10.40 1.94
CA VAL A 115 -9.47 -10.59 1.17
C VAL A 115 -9.75 -11.24 -0.18
N ALA A 116 -10.63 -12.24 -0.23
CA ALA A 116 -11.03 -12.90 -1.48
C ALA A 116 -11.74 -11.92 -2.44
N LEU A 117 -12.63 -11.06 -1.92
CA LEU A 117 -13.26 -10.00 -2.71
C LEU A 117 -12.23 -9.00 -3.25
N HIS A 118 -11.28 -8.57 -2.42
CA HIS A 118 -10.19 -7.69 -2.85
C HIS A 118 -9.37 -8.34 -3.99
N ASP A 119 -9.05 -9.62 -3.86
CA ASP A 119 -8.33 -10.39 -4.89
C ASP A 119 -9.17 -10.56 -6.18
N GLN A 120 -10.47 -10.77 -6.07
CA GLN A 120 -11.39 -10.84 -7.21
C GLN A 120 -11.39 -9.54 -8.01
N LEU A 121 -11.60 -8.40 -7.33
CA LEU A 121 -11.57 -7.07 -7.97
C LEU A 121 -10.21 -6.79 -8.60
N ARG A 122 -9.11 -7.11 -7.91
CA ARG A 122 -7.78 -6.97 -8.46
C ARG A 122 -7.60 -7.80 -9.73
N THR A 123 -8.08 -9.03 -9.76
CA THR A 123 -8.02 -9.91 -10.95
C THR A 123 -8.84 -9.35 -12.10
N GLN A 124 -10.02 -8.82 -11.84
CA GLN A 124 -10.88 -8.17 -12.82
C GLN A 124 -10.20 -6.93 -13.44
N LEU A 125 -9.51 -6.13 -12.61
CA LEU A 125 -8.84 -4.90 -13.02
C LEU A 125 -7.40 -5.11 -13.52
N PHE A 126 -6.87 -6.33 -13.41
CA PHE A 126 -5.48 -6.66 -13.69
C PHE A 126 -5.03 -6.30 -15.10
N SER A 127 -5.88 -6.51 -16.09
CA SER A 127 -5.55 -6.30 -17.51
C SER A 127 -5.91 -4.90 -18.02
N LEU A 128 -6.52 -4.06 -17.18
CA LEU A 128 -6.94 -2.73 -17.58
C LEU A 128 -5.87 -1.67 -17.27
N PRO A 129 -5.68 -0.65 -18.11
CA PRO A 129 -6.23 -0.55 -19.49
C PRO A 129 -5.53 -1.47 -20.50
N LYS A 130 -4.39 -2.06 -20.17
CA LYS A 130 -3.60 -2.93 -21.05
C LYS A 130 -3.20 -4.22 -20.36
N PRO A 131 -3.19 -5.37 -21.08
CA PRO A 131 -2.72 -6.63 -20.53
C PRO A 131 -1.28 -6.56 -20.05
N ARG A 132 -1.00 -7.23 -18.91
CA ARG A 132 0.35 -7.33 -18.34
C ARG A 132 1.02 -8.63 -18.78
N THR A 133 2.28 -8.53 -19.17
CA THR A 133 3.08 -9.69 -19.61
C THR A 133 4.11 -10.13 -18.57
N THR A 134 4.46 -9.24 -17.64
CA THR A 134 5.41 -9.50 -16.56
C THR A 134 4.90 -8.89 -15.26
N LEU A 135 5.24 -9.51 -14.12
CA LEU A 135 4.99 -9.00 -12.78
C LEU A 135 6.29 -8.83 -12.03
N VAL A 136 6.40 -7.71 -11.33
CA VAL A 136 7.53 -7.44 -10.44
C VAL A 136 7.01 -7.20 -9.03
N PHE A 137 7.32 -8.13 -8.14
CA PHE A 137 6.91 -8.07 -6.75
C PHE A 137 8.03 -7.54 -5.87
N ASP A 138 7.76 -6.42 -5.22
CA ASP A 138 8.58 -5.89 -4.16
C ASP A 138 8.12 -6.45 -2.81
N LEU A 139 9.07 -7.04 -2.10
CA LEU A 139 8.85 -7.59 -0.77
C LEU A 139 9.45 -6.64 0.27
N ASP A 140 8.67 -6.33 1.28
CA ASP A 140 9.14 -5.51 2.39
C ASP A 140 8.43 -5.88 3.69
N SER A 141 8.94 -5.36 4.78
CA SER A 141 8.33 -5.45 6.10
C SER A 141 8.41 -4.10 6.80
N VAL A 142 7.45 -3.83 7.66
CA VAL A 142 7.40 -2.57 8.41
C VAL A 142 7.14 -2.85 9.88
N VAL A 143 7.75 -2.06 10.76
CA VAL A 143 7.51 -2.18 12.21
C VAL A 143 6.42 -1.20 12.63
N LEU A 144 5.35 -1.72 13.22
CA LEU A 144 4.24 -0.95 13.75
C LEU A 144 4.31 -0.97 15.28
N THR A 145 4.93 0.05 15.86
CA THR A 145 5.06 0.17 17.31
C THR A 145 3.70 0.42 17.95
N VAL A 146 3.39 -0.28 19.02
CA VAL A 146 2.17 -0.10 19.81
C VAL A 146 2.50 0.25 21.27
N TYR A 147 1.59 1.00 21.90
CA TYR A 147 1.72 1.44 23.30
C TYR A 147 0.53 0.87 24.08
N GLY A 148 0.83 -0.04 25.01
CA GLY A 148 -0.19 -0.74 25.81
C GLY A 148 -0.18 -2.27 25.62
N LYS A 149 -1.26 -2.92 26.08
CA LYS A 149 -1.44 -4.37 26.04
C LYS A 149 -2.25 -4.78 24.81
N TYR A 150 -1.57 -5.07 23.70
CA TYR A 150 -2.19 -5.53 22.46
C TYR A 150 -1.91 -7.01 22.26
N GLN A 151 -2.93 -7.78 21.87
CA GLN A 151 -2.80 -9.20 21.59
C GLN A 151 -1.74 -9.44 20.51
N PHE A 152 -0.83 -10.40 20.74
CA PHE A 152 0.28 -10.78 19.86
C PHE A 152 1.29 -9.69 19.52
N ALA A 153 1.19 -8.48 20.08
CA ALA A 153 2.26 -7.51 20.01
C ALA A 153 3.42 -7.97 20.92
N LYS A 154 4.61 -8.07 20.33
CA LYS A 154 5.82 -8.57 21.01
C LYS A 154 6.98 -7.60 20.83
N VAL A 155 7.93 -7.67 21.74
CA VAL A 155 9.24 -7.02 21.59
C VAL A 155 10.03 -7.83 20.56
N GLY A 156 10.62 -7.15 19.60
CA GLY A 156 11.43 -7.72 18.52
C GLY A 156 12.30 -6.64 17.88
N TYR A 157 12.72 -6.86 16.64
CA TYR A 157 13.48 -5.87 15.89
C TYR A 157 12.68 -4.59 15.68
N ASN A 158 13.09 -3.53 16.35
CA ASN A 158 12.47 -2.20 16.23
C ASN A 158 13.58 -1.12 16.35
N PRO A 159 14.20 -0.75 15.22
CA PRO A 159 15.36 0.14 15.23
C PRO A 159 15.03 1.58 15.69
N LYS A 160 13.76 1.99 15.55
CA LYS A 160 13.32 3.34 15.95
C LYS A 160 12.88 3.43 17.42
N LYS A 161 12.42 2.33 18.00
CA LYS A 161 11.85 2.28 19.37
C LYS A 161 12.26 0.97 20.04
N HIS A 162 13.54 0.89 20.45
CA HIS A 162 14.10 -0.28 21.13
C HIS A 162 13.27 -0.70 22.34
N GLY A 163 13.09 -2.00 22.55
CA GLY A 163 12.35 -2.57 23.67
C GLY A 163 10.82 -2.40 23.62
N ARG A 164 10.27 -1.69 22.65
CA ARG A 164 8.81 -1.50 22.52
C ARG A 164 8.15 -2.66 21.80
N ARG A 165 6.94 -3.01 22.26
CA ARG A 165 6.08 -3.99 21.59
C ARG A 165 5.65 -3.46 20.22
N SER A 166 5.57 -4.34 19.25
CA SER A 166 5.21 -3.98 17.89
C SER A 166 4.49 -5.14 17.18
N TYR A 167 3.93 -4.84 16.02
CA TYR A 167 3.66 -5.79 14.96
C TYR A 167 4.69 -5.63 13.85
N HIS A 168 4.92 -6.69 13.08
CA HIS A 168 5.90 -6.71 11.98
C HIS A 168 5.30 -7.34 10.71
N PRO A 169 4.33 -6.64 10.05
CA PRO A 169 3.71 -7.17 8.85
C PRO A 169 4.69 -7.36 7.69
N LEU A 170 4.40 -8.39 6.86
CA LEU A 170 4.97 -8.55 5.53
C LEU A 170 4.05 -7.93 4.50
N LEU A 171 4.63 -7.32 3.49
CA LEU A 171 3.97 -6.68 2.37
C LEU A 171 4.57 -7.18 1.05
N CYS A 172 3.70 -7.44 0.09
CA CYS A 172 4.05 -7.69 -1.31
C CYS A 172 3.34 -6.66 -2.18
N PHE A 173 4.10 -5.93 -2.95
CA PHE A 173 3.63 -4.84 -3.80
C PHE A 173 3.96 -5.14 -5.26
N GLU A 174 3.01 -4.99 -6.16
CA GLU A 174 3.28 -5.11 -7.60
C GLU A 174 3.70 -3.74 -8.15
N ALA A 175 4.95 -3.68 -8.60
CA ALA A 175 5.63 -2.43 -8.92
C ALA A 175 5.08 -1.70 -10.15
N HIS A 176 4.55 -2.40 -11.15
CA HIS A 176 4.02 -1.79 -12.37
C HIS A 176 2.56 -1.32 -12.22
N LEU A 177 1.74 -2.08 -11.46
CA LEU A 177 0.35 -1.74 -11.19
C LEU A 177 0.22 -0.75 -10.04
N GLN A 178 1.28 -0.56 -9.25
CA GLN A 178 1.31 0.29 -8.07
C GLN A 178 0.24 -0.11 -7.05
N GLU A 179 0.13 -1.42 -6.76
CA GLU A 179 -0.88 -1.93 -5.84
C GLU A 179 -0.31 -2.98 -4.88
N PHE A 180 -0.85 -3.03 -3.66
CA PHE A 180 -0.52 -4.10 -2.74
C PHE A 180 -1.15 -5.41 -3.20
N TRP A 181 -0.27 -6.38 -3.47
CA TRP A 181 -0.66 -7.70 -3.94
C TRP A 181 -1.09 -8.62 -2.81
N HIS A 182 -0.40 -8.54 -1.70
CA HIS A 182 -0.71 -9.26 -0.48
C HIS A 182 -0.06 -8.59 0.72
N GLY A 183 -0.69 -8.74 1.88
CA GLY A 183 -0.14 -8.33 3.16
C GLY A 183 -0.55 -9.28 4.28
N SER A 184 0.36 -9.50 5.23
CA SER A 184 0.11 -10.33 6.42
C SER A 184 0.57 -9.60 7.65
N LEU A 185 -0.35 -9.28 8.56
CA LEU A 185 -0.01 -8.79 9.89
C LEU A 185 0.64 -9.92 10.68
N ARG A 186 1.75 -9.62 11.39
CA ARG A 186 2.52 -10.61 12.15
C ARG A 186 2.91 -10.05 13.50
N ARG A 187 3.29 -10.96 14.41
CA ARG A 187 3.86 -10.60 15.72
C ARG A 187 5.15 -9.79 15.55
N GLY A 188 5.44 -8.91 16.51
CA GLY A 188 6.61 -8.04 16.48
C GLY A 188 7.95 -8.77 16.58
N ASP A 189 7.97 -9.97 17.18
CA ASP A 189 9.15 -10.84 17.32
C ASP A 189 9.46 -11.69 16.06
N ALA A 190 8.62 -11.61 15.02
CA ALA A 190 8.86 -12.32 13.77
C ALA A 190 9.96 -11.65 12.95
N ALA A 191 11.05 -12.36 12.65
CA ALA A 191 12.05 -11.88 11.69
C ALA A 191 11.45 -11.80 10.29
N THR A 192 12.01 -10.96 9.41
CA THR A 192 11.47 -10.74 8.06
C THR A 192 11.31 -12.04 7.26
N HIS A 193 12.29 -12.94 7.31
CA HIS A 193 12.23 -14.24 6.61
C HIS A 193 11.30 -15.28 7.27
N THR A 194 10.87 -15.06 8.52
CA THR A 194 9.95 -15.98 9.22
C THR A 194 8.60 -15.96 8.52
N GLY A 195 8.11 -17.12 8.05
CA GLY A 195 6.87 -17.23 7.30
C GLY A 195 6.91 -16.65 5.87
N ALA A 196 8.09 -16.24 5.36
CA ALA A 196 8.21 -15.67 4.02
C ALA A 196 7.85 -16.68 2.91
N VAL A 197 8.21 -17.97 3.05
CA VAL A 197 7.86 -18.98 2.04
C VAL A 197 6.34 -19.21 1.95
N PRO A 198 5.58 -19.46 3.02
CA PRO A 198 4.12 -19.47 2.97
C PRO A 198 3.51 -18.19 2.38
N PHE A 199 4.06 -17.03 2.74
CA PHE A 199 3.63 -15.74 2.20
C PHE A 199 3.82 -15.66 0.67
N LEU A 200 4.98 -16.07 0.16
CA LEU A 200 5.28 -16.13 -1.29
C LEU A 200 4.37 -17.12 -2.02
N LYS A 201 4.05 -18.27 -1.41
CA LYS A 201 3.08 -19.23 -1.97
C LYS A 201 1.72 -18.58 -2.18
N ILE A 202 1.24 -17.81 -1.20
CA ILE A 202 -0.03 -17.07 -1.32
C ILE A 202 0.07 -16.00 -2.41
N CYS A 203 1.18 -15.25 -2.48
CA CYS A 203 1.37 -14.26 -3.54
C CYS A 203 1.30 -14.89 -4.94
N LEU A 204 1.95 -16.04 -5.13
CA LEU A 204 1.98 -16.75 -6.41
C LEU A 204 0.63 -17.41 -6.75
N ALA A 205 -0.12 -17.89 -5.76
CA ALA A 205 -1.46 -18.46 -5.96
C ALA A 205 -2.48 -17.43 -6.48
N LYS A 206 -2.24 -16.15 -6.22
CA LYS A 206 -3.08 -15.03 -6.68
C LYS A 206 -2.74 -14.56 -8.11
N VAL A 207 -1.68 -15.06 -8.70
CA VAL A 207 -1.30 -14.70 -10.08
C VAL A 207 -2.21 -15.42 -11.07
N PRO A 208 -2.75 -14.72 -12.09
CA PRO A 208 -3.59 -15.37 -13.11
C PRO A 208 -2.88 -16.56 -13.76
N ALA A 209 -3.60 -17.68 -13.91
CA ALA A 209 -3.05 -18.96 -14.43
C ALA A 209 -2.37 -18.83 -15.80
N ARG A 210 -2.85 -17.89 -16.64
CA ARG A 210 -2.26 -17.59 -17.96
C ARG A 210 -0.84 -17.02 -17.91
N MET A 211 -0.38 -16.56 -16.72
CA MET A 211 0.94 -15.96 -16.57
C MET A 211 1.96 -17.00 -16.15
N GLY A 212 2.93 -17.30 -17.01
CA GLY A 212 4.03 -18.20 -16.69
C GLY A 212 4.93 -17.66 -15.56
N LYS A 213 5.37 -18.52 -14.67
CA LYS A 213 6.19 -18.15 -13.49
C LYS A 213 7.52 -17.50 -13.87
N SER A 214 8.10 -17.83 -15.02
CA SER A 214 9.32 -17.21 -15.58
C SER A 214 9.17 -15.70 -15.86
N ARG A 215 7.95 -15.21 -15.96
CA ARG A 215 7.62 -13.77 -16.11
C ARG A 215 7.43 -13.05 -14.78
N ILE A 216 7.57 -13.77 -13.67
CA ILE A 216 7.43 -13.22 -12.33
C ILE A 216 8.82 -12.99 -11.74
N ARG A 217 9.03 -11.81 -11.19
CA ARG A 217 10.30 -11.43 -10.56
C ARG A 217 10.05 -10.85 -9.19
N PHE A 218 10.94 -11.15 -8.24
CA PHE A 218 10.89 -10.64 -6.88
C PHE A 218 12.09 -9.77 -6.57
N ARG A 219 11.86 -8.69 -5.82
CA ARG A 219 12.91 -7.87 -5.21
C ARG A 219 12.69 -7.85 -3.70
N GLY A 220 13.77 -7.91 -2.94
CA GLY A 220 13.68 -7.89 -1.48
C GLY A 220 14.95 -7.34 -0.84
N ASP A 221 14.82 -6.81 0.37
CA ASP A 221 15.95 -6.40 1.18
C ASP A 221 16.72 -7.59 1.77
N SER A 222 17.73 -7.33 2.58
CA SER A 222 18.55 -8.35 3.24
C SER A 222 17.75 -9.20 4.26
N GLY A 223 16.60 -8.76 4.71
CA GLY A 223 15.70 -9.54 5.55
C GLY A 223 15.16 -10.80 4.86
N PHE A 224 15.06 -10.78 3.52
CA PHE A 224 14.66 -11.94 2.71
C PHE A 224 15.84 -12.82 2.26
N PHE A 225 17.09 -12.45 2.59
CA PHE A 225 18.25 -13.26 2.30
C PHE A 225 18.31 -14.47 3.24
N ALA A 226 17.55 -15.49 2.91
CA ALA A 226 17.46 -16.73 3.67
C ALA A 226 17.41 -17.94 2.73
N LYS A 227 18.10 -19.04 3.10
CA LYS A 227 18.16 -20.29 2.35
C LYS A 227 16.81 -20.72 1.81
N LYS A 228 15.80 -20.86 2.70
CA LYS A 228 14.45 -21.34 2.36
C LYS A 228 13.75 -20.44 1.34
N VAL A 229 13.96 -19.12 1.39
CA VAL A 229 13.36 -18.15 0.45
C VAL A 229 13.99 -18.31 -0.93
N ILE A 230 15.31 -18.32 -1.02
CA ILE A 230 16.04 -18.41 -2.29
C ILE A 230 15.78 -19.77 -2.96
N GLU A 231 15.89 -20.86 -2.21
CA GLU A 231 15.61 -22.20 -2.73
C GLU A 231 14.16 -22.36 -3.21
N TYR A 232 13.21 -21.73 -2.53
CA TYR A 232 11.81 -21.72 -2.96
C TYR A 232 11.63 -20.97 -4.29
N LEU A 233 12.18 -19.74 -4.40
CA LEU A 233 12.07 -18.96 -5.64
C LEU A 233 12.73 -19.67 -6.83
N ASP A 234 13.85 -20.32 -6.61
CA ASP A 234 14.51 -21.17 -7.64
C ASP A 234 13.62 -22.35 -8.03
N SER A 235 13.02 -23.05 -7.04
CA SER A 235 12.20 -24.24 -7.30
C SER A 235 10.95 -23.95 -8.10
N VAL A 236 10.39 -22.73 -7.99
CA VAL A 236 9.21 -22.31 -8.74
C VAL A 236 9.54 -21.59 -10.05
N GLY A 237 10.84 -21.39 -10.36
CA GLY A 237 11.27 -20.76 -11.61
C GLY A 237 11.04 -19.25 -11.69
N CYS A 238 10.87 -18.56 -10.56
CA CYS A 238 10.74 -17.11 -10.53
C CYS A 238 12.11 -16.42 -10.52
N GLY A 239 12.20 -15.28 -11.23
CA GLY A 239 13.39 -14.43 -11.15
C GLY A 239 13.46 -13.67 -9.82
N TYR A 240 14.66 -13.35 -9.35
CA TYR A 240 14.79 -12.52 -8.15
C TYR A 240 16.09 -11.70 -8.13
N ALA A 241 16.05 -10.61 -7.36
CA ALA A 241 17.22 -9.84 -6.93
C ALA A 241 17.00 -9.45 -5.46
N ILE A 242 17.78 -10.02 -4.56
CA ILE A 242 17.66 -9.83 -3.10
C ILE A 242 19.00 -9.38 -2.55
N VAL A 243 18.98 -8.36 -1.66
CA VAL A 243 20.23 -7.90 -1.01
C VAL A 243 20.80 -9.00 -0.14
N ALA A 244 22.06 -9.27 -0.33
CA ALA A 244 22.79 -10.23 0.50
C ALA A 244 23.07 -9.65 1.89
N LYS A 245 23.01 -10.50 2.93
CA LYS A 245 23.46 -10.11 4.26
C LYS A 245 24.97 -9.90 4.27
N GLU A 246 25.43 -9.00 5.11
CA GLU A 246 26.83 -8.59 5.25
C GLU A 246 27.72 -9.63 5.97
N TYR A 247 27.62 -10.90 5.59
CA TYR A 247 28.48 -11.92 6.15
C TYR A 247 29.94 -11.70 5.72
N ARG A 248 30.89 -11.98 6.61
CA ARG A 248 32.34 -11.78 6.36
C ARG A 248 32.79 -12.36 5.02
N THR A 249 32.42 -13.60 4.73
CA THR A 249 32.77 -14.28 3.47
C THR A 249 32.19 -13.58 2.23
N ILE A 250 30.98 -13.02 2.30
CA ILE A 250 30.37 -12.27 1.20
C ILE A 250 31.07 -10.94 0.99
N LYS A 251 31.41 -10.22 2.08
CA LYS A 251 32.20 -8.97 2.02
C LYS A 251 33.60 -9.19 1.40
N THR A 252 34.32 -10.23 1.82
CA THR A 252 35.60 -10.55 1.27
C THR A 252 35.52 -10.82 -0.23
N ARG A 253 34.64 -11.73 -0.66
CA ARG A 253 34.45 -12.05 -2.09
C ARG A 253 33.96 -10.83 -2.91
N ALA A 254 33.16 -9.96 -2.33
CA ALA A 254 32.72 -8.74 -3.00
C ALA A 254 33.89 -7.76 -3.24
N ARG A 255 34.84 -7.66 -2.32
CA ARG A 255 36.05 -6.82 -2.49
C ARG A 255 37.01 -7.39 -3.52
N GLU A 256 37.16 -8.71 -3.56
CA GLU A 256 38.12 -9.45 -4.40
C GLU A 256 37.61 -9.71 -5.82
N CYS A 257 36.30 -9.49 -6.10
CA CYS A 257 35.81 -9.79 -7.44
C CYS A 257 36.36 -8.80 -8.48
N ARG A 258 36.48 -9.27 -9.72
CA ARG A 258 36.90 -8.43 -10.85
C ARG A 258 35.80 -7.42 -11.17
N PHE A 259 36.18 -6.13 -11.19
CA PHE A 259 35.29 -5.03 -11.49
C PHE A 259 35.45 -4.50 -12.92
N GLN A 260 34.32 -4.16 -13.53
CA GLN A 260 34.23 -3.39 -14.76
C GLN A 260 33.76 -1.97 -14.41
N LYS A 261 34.52 -0.96 -14.81
CA LYS A 261 34.15 0.45 -14.67
C LYS A 261 33.08 0.81 -15.67
N LEU A 262 32.11 1.61 -15.25
CA LEU A 262 31.05 2.17 -16.08
C LEU A 262 31.27 3.67 -16.26
N ARG A 263 30.72 4.23 -17.35
CA ARG A 263 30.87 5.66 -17.68
C ARG A 263 30.32 6.61 -16.61
N ASN A 264 29.36 6.17 -15.81
CA ASN A 264 28.72 6.95 -14.73
C ASN A 264 29.46 6.86 -13.37
N GLY A 265 30.71 6.40 -13.34
CA GLY A 265 31.53 6.29 -12.13
C GLY A 265 31.22 5.09 -11.25
N TRP A 266 30.22 4.26 -11.59
CA TRP A 266 29.99 2.98 -10.92
C TRP A 266 30.92 1.89 -11.42
N GLU A 267 31.16 0.95 -10.57
CA GLU A 267 31.89 -0.28 -10.92
C GLU A 267 31.01 -1.51 -10.62
N VAL A 268 31.01 -2.49 -11.51
CA VAL A 268 30.20 -3.69 -11.39
C VAL A 268 31.05 -4.94 -11.46
N GLY A 269 30.72 -5.92 -10.62
CA GLY A 269 31.37 -7.21 -10.58
C GLY A 269 30.35 -8.33 -10.33
N LYS A 270 30.82 -9.56 -10.40
CA LYS A 270 30.04 -10.76 -10.10
C LYS A 270 30.94 -11.86 -9.55
N PHE A 271 30.38 -12.69 -8.69
CA PHE A 271 30.98 -13.93 -8.26
C PHE A 271 29.94 -15.00 -8.06
N VAL A 272 30.37 -16.24 -7.98
CA VAL A 272 29.54 -17.41 -7.65
C VAL A 272 29.98 -17.93 -6.30
N TYR A 273 29.00 -18.14 -5.42
CA TYR A 273 29.31 -18.61 -4.06
C TYR A 273 28.15 -19.45 -3.50
N LYS A 274 28.51 -20.47 -2.73
CA LYS A 274 27.59 -21.33 -1.97
C LYS A 274 27.67 -20.97 -0.50
N PRO A 275 26.71 -20.21 0.05
CA PRO A 275 26.70 -19.90 1.48
C PRO A 275 26.44 -21.15 2.33
N GLY A 276 27.33 -21.49 3.24
CA GLY A 276 27.17 -22.53 4.25
C GLY A 276 26.33 -23.75 3.82
N SER A 277 25.21 -23.95 4.48
CA SER A 277 24.30 -25.10 4.26
C SER A 277 23.40 -25.01 3.02
N TRP A 278 23.59 -24.03 2.13
CA TRP A 278 22.78 -23.92 0.91
C TRP A 278 23.02 -25.08 -0.05
N LYS A 279 21.97 -25.52 -0.77
CA LYS A 279 22.05 -26.73 -1.62
C LYS A 279 22.98 -26.55 -2.81
N LYS A 280 23.00 -25.36 -3.42
CA LYS A 280 23.80 -25.06 -4.63
C LYS A 280 24.45 -23.69 -4.54
N PRO A 281 25.48 -23.42 -5.36
CA PRO A 281 26.06 -22.09 -5.51
C PRO A 281 25.04 -21.15 -6.20
N HIS A 282 25.13 -19.88 -5.87
CA HIS A 282 24.29 -18.82 -6.44
C HIS A 282 25.17 -17.71 -7.01
N ARG A 283 24.61 -16.98 -7.97
CA ARG A 283 25.24 -15.81 -8.54
C ARG A 283 25.03 -14.63 -7.62
N PHE A 284 26.13 -13.92 -7.31
CA PHE A 284 26.11 -12.64 -6.64
C PHE A 284 26.55 -11.56 -7.62
N VAL A 285 25.84 -10.45 -7.62
CA VAL A 285 26.16 -9.24 -8.36
C VAL A 285 26.61 -8.19 -7.36
N VAL A 286 27.72 -7.55 -7.64
CA VAL A 286 28.29 -6.49 -6.82
C VAL A 286 28.27 -5.22 -7.63
N VAL A 287 27.79 -4.14 -7.05
CA VAL A 287 28.02 -2.79 -7.55
C VAL A 287 28.68 -1.98 -6.46
N ARG A 288 29.64 -1.13 -6.83
CA ARG A 288 30.29 -0.22 -5.91
C ARG A 288 30.46 1.16 -6.53
N ARG A 289 30.56 2.15 -5.68
CA ARG A 289 30.94 3.51 -6.07
C ARG A 289 31.89 4.09 -5.03
N PRO A 290 32.77 5.05 -5.42
CA PRO A 290 33.54 5.80 -4.45
C PRO A 290 32.62 6.43 -3.40
N ILE A 291 33.10 6.51 -2.17
CA ILE A 291 32.35 7.20 -1.11
C ILE A 291 32.38 8.70 -1.43
N PRO A 292 31.21 9.38 -1.49
CA PRO A 292 31.17 10.82 -1.67
C PRO A 292 31.95 11.53 -0.56
N GLN A 293 32.57 12.66 -0.89
CA GLN A 293 33.23 13.51 0.10
C GLN A 293 32.23 14.24 1.00
N ASP A 294 31.00 14.49 0.50
CA ASP A 294 29.91 15.06 1.29
C ASP A 294 29.45 14.09 2.40
N PRO A 295 29.52 14.48 3.69
CA PRO A 295 29.10 13.63 4.80
C PRO A 295 27.63 13.22 4.75
N ILE A 296 26.73 14.05 4.24
CA ILE A 296 25.28 13.78 4.14
C ILE A 296 25.03 12.69 3.10
N GLU A 297 25.64 12.82 1.90
CA GLU A 297 25.56 11.79 0.88
C GLU A 297 26.22 10.48 1.30
N ALA A 298 27.35 10.56 2.03
CA ALA A 298 28.04 9.39 2.55
C ALA A 298 27.20 8.63 3.59
N GLN A 299 26.36 9.30 4.40
CA GLN A 299 25.45 8.66 5.35
C GLN A 299 24.28 7.96 4.69
N GLN A 300 23.84 8.41 3.52
CA GLN A 300 22.74 7.78 2.76
C GLN A 300 23.12 6.46 2.10
N LEU A 301 24.39 6.11 2.09
CA LEU A 301 24.88 4.85 1.52
C LEU A 301 24.58 3.67 2.47
N THR A 302 23.61 2.85 2.12
CA THR A 302 22.97 1.85 2.99
C THR A 302 23.68 0.49 3.07
N LEU A 303 24.92 0.32 2.57
CA LEU A 303 25.60 -0.97 2.60
C LEU A 303 27.04 -0.86 3.07
N PHE A 304 27.70 -2.02 3.22
CA PHE A 304 29.02 -2.01 3.81
C PHE A 304 29.97 -1.11 3.02
N LYS A 305 30.81 -0.39 3.75
CA LYS A 305 31.84 0.50 3.22
C LYS A 305 33.21 -0.08 3.56
N ASP A 306 34.18 0.15 2.71
CA ASP A 306 35.58 0.17 3.09
C ASP A 306 36.10 1.62 3.11
N GLN A 307 37.39 1.83 3.13
CA GLN A 307 37.98 3.16 3.15
C GLN A 307 37.73 3.96 1.86
N LYS A 308 37.42 3.32 0.73
CA LYS A 308 37.32 3.95 -0.60
C LYS A 308 35.95 3.81 -1.24
N TYR A 309 35.24 2.70 -0.99
CA TYR A 309 34.04 2.32 -1.73
C TYR A 309 32.87 1.95 -0.82
N ALA A 310 31.69 2.27 -1.29
CA ALA A 310 30.42 1.72 -0.79
C ALA A 310 29.95 0.61 -1.75
N TYR A 311 29.56 -0.53 -1.20
CA TYR A 311 29.20 -1.74 -1.94
C TYR A 311 27.73 -2.09 -1.77
N HIS A 312 27.11 -2.56 -2.86
CA HIS A 312 25.82 -3.24 -2.85
C HIS A 312 26.01 -4.66 -3.41
N VAL A 313 25.55 -5.66 -2.67
CA VAL A 313 25.67 -7.06 -3.08
C VAL A 313 24.30 -7.69 -3.17
N LEU A 314 23.97 -8.23 -4.33
CA LEU A 314 22.68 -8.86 -4.62
C LEU A 314 22.88 -10.33 -4.94
N VAL A 315 22.10 -11.23 -4.33
CA VAL A 315 21.94 -12.60 -4.82
C VAL A 315 20.84 -12.62 -5.88
N THR A 316 21.07 -13.32 -6.98
CA THR A 316 20.14 -13.34 -8.12
C THR A 316 20.28 -14.61 -8.97
N ASN A 317 19.19 -15.04 -9.60
CA ASN A 317 19.21 -16.03 -10.68
C ASN A 317 19.03 -15.39 -12.08
N LEU A 318 18.91 -14.06 -12.17
CA LEU A 318 18.81 -13.35 -13.43
C LEU A 318 20.14 -13.42 -14.19
N LYS A 319 20.10 -13.80 -15.47
CA LYS A 319 21.32 -13.99 -16.32
C LYS A 319 21.81 -12.70 -16.99
N THR A 320 21.12 -11.58 -16.80
CA THR A 320 21.45 -10.29 -17.42
C THR A 320 22.74 -9.68 -16.87
N HIS A 321 23.27 -8.65 -17.54
CA HIS A 321 24.46 -7.91 -17.12
C HIS A 321 24.32 -7.40 -15.67
N PRO A 322 25.38 -7.39 -14.83
CA PRO A 322 25.33 -6.98 -13.43
C PRO A 322 24.67 -5.60 -13.22
N TRP A 323 24.99 -4.63 -14.06
CA TRP A 323 24.37 -3.30 -13.99
C TRP A 323 22.86 -3.32 -14.19
N ARG A 324 22.35 -4.12 -15.13
CA ARG A 324 20.90 -4.28 -15.34
C ARG A 324 20.20 -4.94 -14.16
N VAL A 325 20.86 -5.87 -13.47
CA VAL A 325 20.34 -6.47 -12.22
C VAL A 325 20.23 -5.40 -11.13
N TRP A 326 21.26 -4.55 -11.01
CA TRP A 326 21.23 -3.42 -10.08
C TRP A 326 20.11 -2.42 -10.42
N GLN A 327 20.01 -1.97 -11.65
CA GLN A 327 18.96 -1.06 -12.08
C GLN A 327 17.57 -1.63 -11.81
N PHE A 328 17.38 -2.93 -12.07
CA PHE A 328 16.14 -3.64 -11.73
C PHE A 328 15.89 -3.60 -10.22
N TYR A 329 16.88 -3.88 -9.41
CA TYR A 329 16.73 -3.85 -7.94
C TYR A 329 16.49 -2.43 -7.43
N ALA A 330 17.20 -1.42 -7.93
CA ALA A 330 17.13 -0.05 -7.44
C ALA A 330 15.72 0.56 -7.54
N GLN A 331 14.91 0.11 -8.52
CA GLN A 331 13.50 0.51 -8.63
C GLN A 331 12.63 0.05 -7.45
N ARG A 332 13.13 -0.84 -6.58
CA ARG A 332 12.44 -1.27 -5.35
C ARG A 332 12.16 -0.10 -4.39
N ALA A 333 12.88 1.01 -4.46
CA ALA A 333 12.60 2.21 -3.66
C ALA A 333 11.13 2.68 -3.75
N THR A 334 10.39 2.24 -4.77
CA THR A 334 8.95 2.56 -4.92
C THR A 334 8.11 1.96 -3.79
N ILE A 335 8.38 0.73 -3.31
CA ILE A 335 7.61 0.15 -2.19
C ILE A 335 7.82 0.94 -0.91
N GLU A 336 9.02 1.47 -0.68
CA GLU A 336 9.32 2.28 0.52
C GLU A 336 8.49 3.56 0.53
N LYS A 337 8.30 4.20 -0.64
CA LYS A 337 7.39 5.34 -0.79
C LYS A 337 5.94 4.97 -0.49
N ASN A 338 5.45 3.84 -1.00
CA ASN A 338 4.09 3.37 -0.76
C ASN A 338 3.85 2.94 0.70
N ILE A 339 4.86 2.34 1.36
CA ILE A 339 4.78 2.07 2.80
C ILE A 339 4.76 3.37 3.61
N ARG A 340 5.54 4.36 3.21
CA ARG A 340 5.50 5.70 3.82
C ARG A 340 4.10 6.32 3.65
N GLU A 341 3.50 6.25 2.46
CA GLU A 341 2.12 6.69 2.21
C GLU A 341 1.12 5.96 3.12
N LEU A 342 1.22 4.62 3.25
CA LEU A 342 0.38 3.85 4.19
C LEU A 342 0.54 4.29 5.65
N LEU A 343 1.72 4.73 6.06
CA LEU A 343 1.99 5.17 7.44
C LEU A 343 1.51 6.59 7.72
N TYR A 344 1.60 7.49 6.74
CA TYR A 344 1.37 8.92 6.91
C TYR A 344 0.01 9.40 6.38
N ASP A 345 -0.43 8.92 5.23
CA ASP A 345 -1.68 9.33 4.61
C ASP A 345 -2.82 8.36 4.94
N TYR A 346 -2.50 7.07 5.03
CA TYR A 346 -3.40 6.04 5.56
C TYR A 346 -3.04 5.73 7.03
N PRO A 347 -3.99 5.22 7.82
CA PRO A 347 -3.76 4.98 9.25
C PRO A 347 -3.04 3.66 9.58
N LEU A 348 -2.05 3.21 8.79
CA LEU A 348 -1.36 1.94 9.04
C LEU A 348 -0.67 1.91 10.42
N GLY A 349 -0.06 3.02 10.81
CA GLY A 349 0.59 3.16 12.12
C GLY A 349 -0.37 3.37 13.30
N LYS A 350 -1.70 3.42 13.06
CA LYS A 350 -2.74 3.68 14.08
C LYS A 350 -3.57 2.44 14.32
N ILE A 351 -3.00 1.47 15.05
CA ILE A 351 -3.68 0.23 15.40
C ILE A 351 -4.95 0.54 16.19
N PRO A 352 -6.14 0.12 15.72
CA PRO A 352 -7.42 0.65 16.23
C PRO A 352 -7.93 -0.01 17.50
N THR A 353 -7.51 -1.25 17.78
CA THR A 353 -8.02 -2.05 18.90
C THR A 353 -6.89 -2.86 19.55
N GLU A 354 -7.18 -3.44 20.71
CA GLU A 354 -6.26 -4.38 21.38
C GLU A 354 -6.41 -5.82 20.86
N ASP A 355 -7.47 -6.08 20.10
CA ASP A 355 -7.83 -7.40 19.58
C ASP A 355 -7.07 -7.72 18.27
N TRP A 356 -6.51 -8.93 18.20
CA TRP A 356 -5.70 -9.37 17.07
C TRP A 356 -6.50 -9.46 15.77
N VAL A 357 -7.66 -10.14 15.81
CA VAL A 357 -8.46 -10.37 14.60
C VAL A 357 -8.99 -9.07 14.05
N ALA A 358 -9.41 -8.15 14.93
CA ALA A 358 -9.83 -6.80 14.55
C ALA A 358 -8.70 -6.01 13.87
N ASN A 359 -7.47 -6.13 14.39
CA ASN A 359 -6.31 -5.47 13.79
C ASN A 359 -5.90 -6.09 12.46
N VAL A 360 -6.02 -7.42 12.30
CA VAL A 360 -5.84 -8.11 11.00
C VAL A 360 -6.90 -7.63 10.01
N ALA A 361 -8.17 -7.54 10.43
CA ALA A 361 -9.24 -7.03 9.57
C ALA A 361 -8.98 -5.59 9.12
N PHE A 362 -8.63 -4.72 10.06
CA PHE A 362 -8.33 -3.32 9.76
C PHE A 362 -7.12 -3.20 8.81
N PHE A 363 -6.08 -3.98 9.01
CA PHE A 363 -4.92 -4.03 8.12
C PHE A 363 -5.32 -4.40 6.68
N GLN A 364 -6.20 -5.41 6.50
CA GLN A 364 -6.69 -5.79 5.17
C GLN A 364 -7.58 -4.71 4.55
N ILE A 365 -8.42 -4.04 5.34
CA ILE A 365 -9.25 -2.91 4.90
C ILE A 365 -8.35 -1.76 4.42
N LEU A 366 -7.23 -1.49 5.09
CA LEU A 366 -6.27 -0.46 4.66
C LEU A 366 -5.64 -0.77 3.30
N LEU A 367 -5.20 -2.01 3.10
CA LEU A 367 -4.63 -2.43 1.81
C LEU A 367 -5.68 -2.36 0.69
N PHE A 368 -6.94 -2.68 1.00
CA PHE A 368 -8.03 -2.57 0.05
C PHE A 368 -8.33 -1.09 -0.29
N ALA A 369 -8.40 -0.21 0.72
CA ALA A 369 -8.60 1.23 0.50
C ALA A 369 -7.47 1.83 -0.35
N PHE A 370 -6.22 1.46 -0.09
CA PHE A 370 -5.07 1.87 -0.88
C PHE A 370 -5.25 1.46 -2.34
N ASN A 371 -5.57 0.20 -2.60
CA ASN A 371 -5.75 -0.31 -3.96
C ASN A 371 -6.96 0.34 -4.66
N LEU A 372 -8.07 0.60 -3.97
CA LEU A 372 -9.22 1.33 -4.54
C LEU A 372 -8.81 2.72 -5.05
N VAL A 373 -8.03 3.46 -4.26
CA VAL A 373 -7.50 4.78 -4.69
C VAL A 373 -6.55 4.64 -5.87
N HIS A 374 -5.68 3.62 -5.88
CA HIS A 374 -4.76 3.39 -7.00
C HIS A 374 -5.48 2.95 -8.28
N TRP A 375 -6.54 2.14 -8.18
CA TRP A 375 -7.37 1.81 -9.34
C TRP A 375 -8.10 3.04 -9.88
N PHE A 376 -8.63 3.88 -8.98
CA PHE A 376 -9.22 5.17 -9.37
C PHE A 376 -8.19 6.06 -10.10
N LYS A 377 -7.00 6.24 -9.54
CA LYS A 377 -5.92 7.01 -10.20
C LYS A 377 -5.60 6.46 -11.59
N ARG A 378 -5.39 5.14 -11.68
CA ARG A 378 -4.99 4.48 -12.93
C ARG A 378 -6.04 4.56 -14.03
N LEU A 379 -7.32 4.46 -13.68
CA LEU A 379 -8.42 4.37 -14.65
C LEU A 379 -9.07 5.71 -14.96
N CYS A 380 -9.07 6.64 -14.01
CA CYS A 380 -9.87 7.85 -14.11
C CYS A 380 -9.05 9.14 -14.17
N LEU A 381 -7.87 9.18 -13.56
CA LEU A 381 -7.04 10.40 -13.52
C LEU A 381 -6.02 10.46 -14.68
N PRO A 382 -5.44 11.64 -14.95
CA PRO A 382 -4.28 11.77 -15.82
C PRO A 382 -3.06 10.99 -15.30
N LYS A 383 -2.11 10.67 -16.20
CA LYS A 383 -0.94 9.83 -15.86
C LYS A 383 -0.05 10.43 -14.77
N GLU A 384 0.00 11.73 -14.67
CA GLU A 384 0.77 12.49 -13.68
C GLU A 384 0.36 12.14 -12.25
N TYR A 385 -0.91 11.81 -12.04
CA TYR A 385 -1.47 11.43 -10.75
C TYR A 385 -1.23 9.96 -10.37
N LEU A 386 -0.68 9.14 -11.28
CA LEU A 386 -0.44 7.73 -10.97
C LEU A 386 0.46 7.53 -9.73
N TYR A 387 1.46 8.41 -9.58
CA TYR A 387 2.40 8.40 -8.46
C TYR A 387 2.09 9.41 -7.35
N ALA A 388 0.99 10.15 -7.48
CA ALA A 388 0.52 11.07 -6.46
C ALA A 388 0.08 10.30 -5.20
N THR A 389 0.36 10.85 -4.02
CA THR A 389 -0.08 10.25 -2.75
C THR A 389 -1.55 10.50 -2.50
N LEU A 390 -2.16 9.79 -1.54
CA LEU A 390 -3.54 10.05 -1.12
C LEU A 390 -3.69 11.50 -0.64
N ASP A 391 -2.70 12.07 0.03
CA ASP A 391 -2.75 13.46 0.49
C ASP A 391 -2.88 14.44 -0.67
N THR A 392 -2.10 14.24 -1.75
CA THR A 392 -2.25 15.02 -2.99
C THR A 392 -3.64 14.83 -3.61
N ILE A 393 -4.11 13.58 -3.74
CA ILE A 393 -5.44 13.29 -4.29
C ILE A 393 -6.54 13.95 -3.46
N ARG A 394 -6.40 13.97 -2.14
CA ARG A 394 -7.35 14.63 -1.25
C ARG A 394 -7.37 16.14 -1.48
N THR A 395 -6.20 16.76 -1.50
CA THR A 395 -6.08 18.21 -1.68
C THR A 395 -6.61 18.64 -3.04
N ASP A 396 -6.27 17.89 -4.09
CA ASP A 396 -6.58 18.30 -5.46
C ASP A 396 -8.00 17.89 -5.90
N PHE A 397 -8.63 16.87 -5.29
CA PHE A 397 -9.91 16.36 -5.78
C PHE A 397 -10.96 16.08 -4.72
N LEU A 398 -10.62 15.67 -3.49
CA LEU A 398 -11.61 15.11 -2.55
C LEU A 398 -12.09 16.10 -1.51
N VAL A 399 -11.18 16.92 -0.98
CA VAL A 399 -11.50 17.96 0.00
C VAL A 399 -11.85 19.24 -0.74
N LEU A 400 -13.06 19.30 -1.24
CA LEU A 400 -13.58 20.38 -2.08
C LEU A 400 -14.90 20.86 -1.50
N PRO A 401 -15.05 22.16 -1.17
CA PRO A 401 -16.34 22.71 -0.72
C PRO A 401 -17.43 22.44 -1.73
N ALA A 402 -18.59 22.04 -1.26
CA ALA A 402 -19.75 21.83 -2.12
C ALA A 402 -21.07 22.09 -1.38
N LYS A 403 -22.09 22.45 -2.16
CA LYS A 403 -23.46 22.62 -1.69
C LYS A 403 -24.38 21.64 -2.43
N LEU A 404 -25.11 20.81 -1.67
CA LEU A 404 -26.09 19.90 -2.22
C LEU A 404 -27.47 20.56 -2.18
N THR A 405 -28.06 20.79 -3.33
CA THR A 405 -29.39 21.36 -3.45
C THR A 405 -30.32 20.41 -4.22
N GLN A 406 -31.62 20.60 -4.06
CA GLN A 406 -32.61 19.88 -4.83
C GLN A 406 -33.32 20.86 -5.77
N LYS A 407 -33.33 20.55 -7.07
CA LYS A 407 -34.08 21.28 -8.10
C LYS A 407 -35.07 20.31 -8.74
N GLY A 408 -36.35 20.43 -8.35
CA GLY A 408 -37.36 19.44 -8.71
C GLY A 408 -37.02 18.06 -8.16
N SER A 409 -37.03 17.03 -8.99
CA SER A 409 -36.67 15.66 -8.63
C SER A 409 -35.15 15.40 -8.65
N LYS A 410 -34.34 16.35 -9.12
CA LYS A 410 -32.90 16.19 -9.30
C LYS A 410 -32.09 16.79 -8.14
N LYS A 411 -31.14 16.04 -7.61
CA LYS A 411 -30.13 16.56 -6.68
C LYS A 411 -28.97 17.17 -7.47
N VAL A 412 -28.57 18.39 -7.12
CA VAL A 412 -27.49 19.14 -7.76
C VAL A 412 -26.39 19.39 -6.72
N LEU A 413 -25.19 18.92 -7.02
CA LEU A 413 -23.99 19.22 -6.23
C LEU A 413 -23.27 20.40 -6.89
N SER A 414 -23.37 21.57 -6.26
CA SER A 414 -22.69 22.78 -6.71
C SER A 414 -21.29 22.83 -6.12
N LEU A 415 -20.29 23.01 -6.99
CA LEU A 415 -18.88 23.13 -6.65
C LEU A 415 -18.42 24.58 -6.95
N PRO A 416 -17.29 25.06 -6.38
CA PRO A 416 -16.75 26.39 -6.67
C PRO A 416 -16.54 26.59 -8.17
N HIS A 417 -16.95 27.75 -8.69
CA HIS A 417 -16.86 28.08 -10.12
C HIS A 417 -15.41 28.17 -10.59
N ASP A 418 -14.54 28.78 -9.80
CA ASP A 418 -13.13 29.08 -10.04
C ASP A 418 -12.16 28.01 -9.48
N TYR A 419 -12.68 26.78 -9.29
CA TYR A 419 -11.83 25.69 -8.82
C TYR A 419 -10.71 25.36 -9.81
N HIS A 420 -9.47 25.45 -9.34
CA HIS A 420 -8.25 25.33 -10.18
C HIS A 420 -8.19 24.03 -11.00
N TYR A 421 -8.61 22.89 -10.42
CA TYR A 421 -8.58 21.59 -11.10
C TYR A 421 -9.92 21.20 -11.74
N ARG A 422 -10.81 22.16 -12.01
CA ARG A 422 -12.16 21.92 -12.55
C ARG A 422 -12.13 21.02 -13.78
N ASN A 423 -11.31 21.33 -14.78
CA ASN A 423 -11.24 20.54 -16.01
C ASN A 423 -10.81 19.08 -15.76
N LEU A 424 -9.86 18.86 -14.86
CA LEU A 424 -9.40 17.52 -14.49
C LEU A 424 -10.49 16.74 -13.71
N PHE A 425 -11.22 17.43 -12.86
CA PHE A 425 -12.33 16.88 -12.12
C PHE A 425 -13.46 16.40 -13.05
N GLU A 426 -13.86 17.26 -14.00
CA GLU A 426 -14.89 16.95 -15.00
C GLU A 426 -14.45 15.79 -15.90
N GLN A 427 -13.20 15.77 -16.34
CA GLN A 427 -12.63 14.66 -17.12
C GLN A 427 -12.63 13.35 -16.31
N ALA A 428 -12.25 13.40 -15.03
CA ALA A 428 -12.28 12.23 -14.15
C ALA A 428 -13.70 11.71 -13.99
N PHE A 429 -14.67 12.60 -13.77
CA PHE A 429 -16.07 12.22 -13.66
C PHE A 429 -16.60 11.57 -14.94
N GLN A 430 -16.32 12.16 -16.11
CA GLN A 430 -16.69 11.61 -17.41
C GLN A 430 -16.05 10.23 -17.66
N LYS A 431 -14.77 10.05 -17.30
CA LYS A 431 -14.11 8.74 -17.42
C LYS A 431 -14.78 7.70 -16.52
N ILE A 432 -15.16 8.07 -15.29
CA ILE A 432 -15.88 7.16 -14.39
C ILE A 432 -17.21 6.74 -15.02
N GLU A 433 -17.98 7.69 -15.57
CA GLU A 433 -19.27 7.37 -16.17
C GLU A 433 -19.16 6.40 -17.36
N LYS A 434 -18.06 6.47 -18.11
CA LYS A 434 -17.76 5.56 -19.23
C LYS A 434 -17.19 4.21 -18.78
N LEU A 435 -16.87 3.98 -17.51
CA LEU A 435 -16.39 2.69 -17.04
C LEU A 435 -17.52 1.63 -17.07
N HIS A 436 -17.21 0.51 -17.67
CA HIS A 436 -18.02 -0.69 -17.65
C HIS A 436 -17.15 -1.84 -17.16
N PHE A 437 -17.57 -2.48 -16.09
CA PHE A 437 -16.92 -3.67 -15.55
C PHE A 437 -17.86 -4.84 -15.78
N SER A 438 -17.48 -5.72 -16.70
CA SER A 438 -18.16 -6.98 -16.99
C SER A 438 -17.96 -7.99 -15.86
#